data_0be5d1ef915f6f32a5f07556cd0d5347
#
_entry.id   0be5d1ef915f6f32a5f07556cd0d5347
#
_cell.length_a   1.000
_cell.length_b   1.000
_cell.length_c   1.000
_cell.angle_alpha   90.00
_cell.angle_beta   90.00
_cell.angle_gamma   90.00
#
_symmetry.space_group_name_H-M   'P 1'
#
loop_
_entity.id
_entity.type
_entity.pdbx_description
1 polymer ?
#
loop_
_entity_poly.entity_id
_entity_poly.type
_entity_poly.pdbx_seq_one_letter_code
_entity_poly.pdbx_strand_id
1 'polypeptide(L)'
;MSLWKKLIKGRAATAIRREKGAAATESRLVLEDRELDARIRNASPQQRLAVASAVARWAVAAAQLTEPTLDLALAHLAAGKPASPALTSAVKKLVSYLDDKYLRLREQWDEGGGASEAQVLAAFSHARAADSVGYALSGDADGAAYEAIQATDKLPEVHAVVLSALFRR
;
A
#
# COMPACT_ATOMS: atom_id res chain seq x y z
N MET A 1 13.13 5.76 -24.06
CA MET A 1 12.05 6.01 -23.07
C MET A 1 12.00 4.80 -22.15
N SER A 2 12.32 4.99 -20.85
CA SER A 2 12.39 3.92 -19.84
C SER A 2 11.02 3.23 -19.70
N LEU A 3 11.03 1.90 -19.51
CA LEU A 3 9.84 1.08 -19.18
C LEU A 3 9.02 1.68 -18.01
N TRP A 4 9.70 2.36 -17.09
CA TRP A 4 9.12 3.10 -15.95
C TRP A 4 8.19 4.25 -16.37
N LYS A 5 8.50 4.98 -17.46
CA LYS A 5 7.58 6.04 -17.96
C LYS A 5 6.23 5.50 -18.41
N LYS A 6 6.18 4.27 -18.93
CA LYS A 6 4.91 3.59 -19.25
C LYS A 6 4.18 3.12 -17.99
N LEU A 7 4.92 2.67 -16.96
CA LEU A 7 4.37 2.15 -15.70
C LEU A 7 3.70 3.27 -14.89
N ILE A 8 4.38 4.42 -14.73
CA ILE A 8 3.85 5.58 -13.97
C ILE A 8 2.62 6.17 -14.65
N LYS A 9 2.61 6.31 -15.98
CA LYS A 9 1.42 6.83 -16.72
C LYS A 9 0.21 5.90 -16.60
N GLY A 10 0.40 4.58 -16.61
CA GLY A 10 -0.69 3.61 -16.41
C GLY A 10 -1.25 3.59 -14.99
N ARG A 11 -0.37 3.69 -13.99
CA ARG A 11 -0.74 3.57 -12.56
C ARG A 11 -1.44 4.81 -11.99
N ALA A 12 -1.09 6.01 -12.44
CA ALA A 12 -1.76 7.25 -11.99
C ALA A 12 -3.20 7.35 -12.49
N ALA A 13 -3.51 6.82 -13.69
CA ALA A 13 -4.87 6.81 -14.23
C ALA A 13 -5.83 5.92 -13.41
N THR A 14 -5.29 4.91 -12.70
CA THR A 14 -6.09 3.99 -11.87
C THR A 14 -6.43 4.60 -10.50
N ALA A 15 -5.56 5.46 -9.96
CA ALA A 15 -5.79 6.12 -8.66
C ALA A 15 -6.93 7.15 -8.71
N ILE A 16 -7.12 7.82 -9.85
CA ILE A 16 -8.15 8.88 -10.03
C ILE A 16 -9.57 8.30 -10.24
N ARG A 17 -9.71 7.00 -10.51
CA ARG A 17 -11.01 6.36 -10.78
C ARG A 17 -11.79 5.92 -9.53
N ARG A 18 -11.35 6.33 -8.34
CA ARG A 18 -11.82 5.85 -7.02
C ARG A 18 -13.22 6.32 -6.60
N GLU A 19 -13.92 7.20 -7.33
CA GLU A 19 -15.12 7.88 -6.81
C GLU A 19 -16.46 7.54 -7.44
N LYS A 20 -16.62 6.50 -8.24
CA LYS A 20 -17.95 6.15 -8.77
C LYS A 20 -18.25 4.66 -8.76
N GLY A 21 -19.11 4.23 -7.82
CA GLY A 21 -19.96 3.06 -7.94
C GLY A 21 -19.56 1.88 -7.06
N ALA A 22 -20.34 1.65 -5.99
CA ALA A 22 -20.33 0.43 -5.20
C ALA A 22 -20.94 -0.74 -6.00
N ALA A 23 -20.18 -1.28 -6.93
CA ALA A 23 -20.30 -2.66 -7.37
C ALA A 23 -19.19 -3.42 -6.63
N ALA A 24 -19.38 -4.70 -6.30
CA ALA A 24 -18.35 -5.55 -5.66
C ALA A 24 -17.05 -5.39 -6.46
N THR A 25 -16.17 -4.55 -5.95
CA THR A 25 -14.97 -4.09 -6.68
C THR A 25 -14.05 -5.29 -6.71
N GLU A 26 -13.84 -5.84 -7.89
CA GLU A 26 -12.83 -6.87 -8.12
C GLU A 26 -11.52 -6.40 -7.50
N SER A 27 -10.88 -7.25 -6.66
CA SER A 27 -9.66 -6.89 -5.98
C SER A 27 -8.60 -6.45 -6.99
N ARG A 28 -7.95 -5.32 -6.72
CA ARG A 28 -6.86 -4.83 -7.57
C ARG A 28 -5.66 -5.79 -7.57
N LEU A 29 -5.52 -6.60 -6.52
CA LEU A 29 -4.48 -7.62 -6.41
C LEU A 29 -4.60 -8.69 -7.50
N VAL A 30 -5.81 -9.01 -7.95
CA VAL A 30 -6.05 -9.95 -9.06
C VAL A 30 -5.30 -9.56 -10.34
N LEU A 31 -5.06 -8.26 -10.55
CA LEU A 31 -4.33 -7.75 -11.73
C LEU A 31 -2.82 -7.97 -11.63
N GLU A 32 -2.30 -8.07 -10.41
CA GLU A 32 -0.87 -8.30 -10.15
C GLU A 32 -0.57 -9.79 -9.96
N ASP A 33 -1.38 -10.47 -9.14
CA ASP A 33 -1.22 -11.90 -8.85
C ASP A 33 -2.56 -12.54 -8.46
N ARG A 34 -3.18 -13.23 -9.41
CA ARG A 34 -4.48 -13.91 -9.21
C ARG A 34 -4.39 -15.04 -8.18
N GLU A 35 -3.25 -15.74 -8.11
CA GLU A 35 -3.08 -16.83 -7.15
C GLU A 35 -2.96 -16.29 -5.73
N LEU A 36 -2.19 -15.23 -5.54
CA LEU A 36 -2.04 -14.57 -4.25
C LEU A 36 -3.38 -14.01 -3.74
N ASP A 37 -4.14 -13.34 -4.62
CA ASP A 37 -5.50 -12.85 -4.32
C ASP A 37 -6.41 -13.99 -3.86
N ALA A 38 -6.45 -15.11 -4.59
CA ALA A 38 -7.27 -16.26 -4.23
C ALA A 38 -6.87 -16.86 -2.89
N ARG A 39 -5.58 -16.94 -2.58
CA ARG A 39 -5.08 -17.44 -1.29
C ARG A 39 -5.52 -16.55 -0.12
N ILE A 40 -5.42 -15.23 -0.26
CA ILE A 40 -5.84 -14.28 0.77
C ILE A 40 -7.36 -14.37 0.98
N ARG A 41 -8.15 -14.41 -0.08
CA ARG A 41 -9.61 -14.50 0.02
C ARG A 41 -10.11 -15.78 0.68
N ASN A 42 -9.43 -16.91 0.42
CA ASN A 42 -9.77 -18.20 1.01
C ASN A 42 -9.26 -18.37 2.46
N ALA A 43 -8.47 -17.43 2.96
CA ALA A 43 -7.95 -17.46 4.32
C ALA A 43 -9.02 -17.10 5.36
N SER A 44 -8.87 -17.62 6.57
CA SER A 44 -9.72 -17.24 7.71
C SER A 44 -9.60 -15.73 8.03
N PRO A 45 -10.60 -15.12 8.69
CA PRO A 45 -10.51 -13.73 9.10
C PRO A 45 -9.25 -13.41 9.91
N GLN A 46 -8.84 -14.32 10.80
CA GLN A 46 -7.63 -14.17 11.60
C GLN A 46 -6.36 -14.20 10.74
N GLN A 47 -6.29 -15.12 9.77
CA GLN A 47 -5.18 -15.18 8.84
C GLN A 47 -5.11 -13.93 7.96
N ARG A 48 -6.24 -13.41 7.48
CA ARG A 48 -6.28 -12.15 6.71
C ARG A 48 -5.75 -10.97 7.52
N LEU A 49 -6.11 -10.85 8.79
CA LEU A 49 -5.54 -9.81 9.68
C LEU A 49 -4.03 -9.98 9.86
N ALA A 50 -3.55 -11.22 10.01
CA ALA A 50 -2.12 -11.50 10.11
C ALA A 50 -1.38 -11.12 8.81
N VAL A 51 -1.94 -11.43 7.65
CA VAL A 51 -1.41 -11.03 6.33
C VAL A 51 -1.37 -9.51 6.23
N ALA A 52 -2.49 -8.82 6.48
CA ALA A 52 -2.56 -7.37 6.39
C ALA A 52 -1.51 -6.67 7.27
N SER A 53 -1.36 -7.14 8.52
CA SER A 53 -0.35 -6.63 9.45
C SER A 53 1.08 -6.89 8.95
N ALA A 54 1.35 -8.08 8.43
CA ALA A 54 2.69 -8.47 7.98
C ALA A 54 3.12 -7.68 6.74
N VAL A 55 2.25 -7.56 5.73
CA VAL A 55 2.57 -6.86 4.48
C VAL A 55 2.69 -5.36 4.69
N ALA A 56 1.84 -4.75 5.52
CA ALA A 56 1.93 -3.33 5.85
C ALA A 56 3.26 -2.99 6.55
N ARG A 57 3.66 -3.80 7.53
CA ARG A 57 4.95 -3.64 8.22
C ARG A 57 6.12 -3.78 7.25
N TRP A 58 6.06 -4.79 6.40
CA TRP A 58 7.11 -5.02 5.42
C TRP A 58 7.21 -3.85 4.41
N ALA A 59 6.07 -3.34 3.91
CA ALA A 59 6.03 -2.21 2.98
C ALA A 59 6.66 -0.95 3.57
N VAL A 60 6.32 -0.59 4.82
CA VAL A 60 6.87 0.56 5.53
C VAL A 60 8.39 0.42 5.71
N ALA A 61 8.86 -0.77 6.12
CA ALA A 61 10.29 -1.05 6.28
C ALA A 61 11.03 -1.00 4.93
N ALA A 62 10.49 -1.60 3.87
CA ALA A 62 11.09 -1.64 2.54
C ALA A 62 11.14 -0.26 1.88
N ALA A 63 10.13 0.58 2.12
CA ALA A 63 10.10 1.99 1.70
C ALA A 63 10.97 2.90 2.56
N GLN A 64 11.53 2.41 3.67
CA GLN A 64 12.28 3.20 4.65
C GLN A 64 11.49 4.42 5.18
N LEU A 65 10.17 4.27 5.28
CA LEU A 65 9.28 5.32 5.73
C LEU A 65 9.24 5.36 7.26
N THR A 66 9.64 6.50 7.83
CA THR A 66 9.67 6.71 9.29
C THR A 66 8.65 7.80 9.64
N GLU A 67 7.53 7.40 10.22
CA GLU A 67 6.44 8.28 10.62
C GLU A 67 5.80 7.80 11.93
N PRO A 68 5.78 8.59 13.00
CA PRO A 68 5.26 8.16 14.30
C PRO A 68 3.82 7.65 14.26
N THR A 69 3.00 8.20 13.37
CA THR A 69 1.61 7.75 13.15
C THR A 69 1.58 6.30 12.64
N LEU A 70 2.51 5.92 11.76
CA LEU A 70 2.58 4.55 11.24
C LEU A 70 3.14 3.59 12.28
N ASP A 71 4.12 4.00 13.08
CA ASP A 71 4.65 3.18 14.17
C ASP A 71 3.54 2.80 15.15
N LEU A 72 2.70 3.77 15.54
CA LEU A 72 1.54 3.53 16.38
C LEU A 72 0.52 2.59 15.70
N ALA A 73 0.24 2.78 14.43
CA ALA A 73 -0.67 1.94 13.66
C ALA A 73 -0.17 0.50 13.56
N LEU A 74 1.11 0.31 13.26
CA LEU A 74 1.74 -1.00 13.17
C LEU A 74 1.79 -1.72 14.53
N ALA A 75 1.99 -0.98 15.63
CA ALA A 75 1.90 -1.54 16.99
C ALA A 75 0.47 -2.02 17.30
N HIS A 76 -0.56 -1.27 16.88
CA HIS A 76 -1.97 -1.66 17.00
C HIS A 76 -2.29 -2.94 16.23
N LEU A 77 -1.87 -3.00 14.96
CA LEU A 77 -2.04 -4.18 14.11
C LEU A 77 -1.34 -5.41 14.71
N ALA A 78 -0.13 -5.24 15.23
CA ALA A 78 0.63 -6.33 15.86
C ALA A 78 -0.06 -6.86 17.13
N ALA A 79 -0.74 -6.00 17.86
CA ALA A 79 -1.50 -6.37 19.07
C ALA A 79 -2.87 -7.00 18.75
N GLY A 80 -3.27 -7.09 17.48
CA GLY A 80 -4.58 -7.58 17.06
C GLY A 80 -5.73 -6.73 17.58
N LYS A 81 -5.48 -5.47 17.94
CA LYS A 81 -6.49 -4.55 18.48
C LYS A 81 -7.21 -3.83 17.35
N PRO A 82 -8.53 -3.59 17.47
CA PRO A 82 -9.26 -2.77 16.52
C PRO A 82 -8.70 -1.33 16.56
N ALA A 83 -8.49 -0.75 15.38
CA ALA A 83 -8.04 0.63 15.27
C ALA A 83 -9.10 1.60 15.80
N SER A 84 -8.67 2.59 16.57
CA SER A 84 -9.56 3.69 16.95
C SER A 84 -9.90 4.57 15.74
N PRO A 85 -11.09 5.20 15.69
CA PRO A 85 -11.43 6.15 14.63
C PRO A 85 -10.40 7.28 14.50
N ALA A 86 -9.83 7.73 15.62
CA ALA A 86 -8.80 8.76 15.63
C ALA A 86 -7.51 8.29 14.92
N LEU A 87 -7.05 7.05 15.19
CA LEU A 87 -5.87 6.49 14.55
C LEU A 87 -6.10 6.28 13.05
N THR A 88 -7.25 5.73 12.68
CA THR A 88 -7.63 5.55 11.27
C THR A 88 -7.67 6.88 10.53
N SER A 89 -8.23 7.93 11.16
CA SER A 89 -8.26 9.28 10.59
C SER A 89 -6.85 9.88 10.45
N ALA A 90 -5.97 9.67 11.44
CA ALA A 90 -4.60 10.16 11.40
C ALA A 90 -3.81 9.51 10.25
N VAL A 91 -3.91 8.19 10.08
CA VAL A 91 -3.28 7.49 8.96
C VAL A 91 -3.83 7.97 7.61
N LYS A 92 -5.15 8.14 7.49
CA LYS A 92 -5.77 8.66 6.26
C LYS A 92 -5.27 10.06 5.90
N LYS A 93 -5.11 10.96 6.89
CA LYS A 93 -4.53 12.30 6.67
C LYS A 93 -3.08 12.23 6.21
N LEU A 94 -2.29 11.32 6.80
CA LEU A 94 -0.90 11.10 6.40
C LEU A 94 -0.83 10.58 4.96
N VAL A 95 -1.66 9.61 4.58
CA VAL A 95 -1.74 9.11 3.19
C VAL A 95 -2.05 10.26 2.23
N SER A 96 -3.07 11.08 2.51
CA SER A 96 -3.39 12.25 1.67
C SER A 96 -2.22 13.22 1.55
N TYR A 97 -1.52 13.51 2.64
CA TYR A 97 -0.34 14.37 2.64
C TYR A 97 0.80 13.81 1.76
N LEU A 98 1.05 12.51 1.85
CA LEU A 98 2.10 11.84 1.06
C LEU A 98 1.72 11.76 -0.43
N ASP A 99 0.44 11.53 -0.74
CA ASP A 99 -0.07 11.58 -2.12
C ASP A 99 0.10 12.99 -2.72
N ASP A 100 -0.27 14.03 -1.99
CA ASP A 100 -0.08 15.43 -2.43
C ASP A 100 1.41 15.76 -2.63
N LYS A 101 2.29 15.26 -1.76
CA LYS A 101 3.74 15.43 -1.91
C LYS A 101 4.24 14.73 -3.18
N TYR A 102 3.81 13.51 -3.43
CA TYR A 102 4.15 12.78 -4.65
C TYR A 102 3.68 13.52 -5.90
N LEU A 103 2.43 13.99 -5.92
CA LEU A 103 1.87 14.68 -7.08
C LEU A 103 2.64 15.97 -7.40
N ARG A 104 2.98 16.77 -6.38
CA ARG A 104 3.80 17.99 -6.56
C ARG A 104 5.19 17.70 -7.11
N LEU A 105 5.88 16.69 -6.57
CA LEU A 105 7.20 16.31 -7.06
C LEU A 105 7.15 15.78 -8.49
N ARG A 106 6.10 15.04 -8.82
CA ARG A 106 5.87 14.53 -10.17
C ARG A 106 5.64 15.68 -11.16
N GLU A 107 4.79 16.65 -10.82
CA GLU A 107 4.55 17.85 -11.63
C GLU A 107 5.85 18.62 -11.89
N GLN A 108 6.64 18.88 -10.84
CA GLN A 108 7.95 19.51 -10.95
C GLN A 108 8.91 18.73 -11.85
N TRP A 109 8.89 17.41 -11.81
CA TRP A 109 9.72 16.56 -12.66
C TRP A 109 9.25 16.57 -14.11
N ASP A 110 7.95 16.49 -14.36
CA ASP A 110 7.35 16.53 -15.71
C ASP A 110 7.59 17.89 -16.41
N GLU A 111 7.64 18.98 -15.65
CA GLU A 111 7.91 20.35 -16.13
C GLU A 111 9.41 20.67 -16.24
N GLY A 112 10.31 19.78 -15.86
CA GLY A 112 11.75 20.03 -15.82
C GLY A 112 12.18 20.94 -14.66
N GLY A 113 11.35 21.08 -13.64
CA GLY A 113 11.45 22.05 -12.54
C GLY A 113 12.25 21.59 -11.32
N GLY A 114 13.27 20.72 -11.48
CA GLY A 114 14.26 20.47 -10.42
C GLY A 114 14.00 19.27 -9.51
N ALA A 115 12.85 18.60 -9.57
CA ALA A 115 12.67 17.31 -8.91
C ALA A 115 13.38 16.20 -9.71
N SER A 116 14.07 15.30 -9.04
CA SER A 116 14.69 14.13 -9.67
C SER A 116 13.71 12.94 -9.74
N GLU A 117 13.93 12.04 -10.71
CA GLU A 117 13.18 10.79 -10.81
C GLU A 117 13.22 9.99 -9.48
N ALA A 118 14.38 9.95 -8.83
CA ALA A 118 14.56 9.28 -7.54
C ALA A 118 13.68 9.89 -6.43
N GLN A 119 13.52 11.20 -6.38
CA GLN A 119 12.63 11.88 -5.42
C GLN A 119 11.16 11.56 -5.69
N VAL A 120 10.75 11.52 -6.95
CA VAL A 120 9.37 11.15 -7.33
C VAL A 120 9.08 9.69 -6.96
N LEU A 121 10.01 8.78 -7.24
CA LEU A 121 9.87 7.35 -6.91
C LEU A 121 9.81 7.12 -5.39
N ALA A 122 10.68 7.78 -4.63
CA ALA A 122 10.67 7.69 -3.17
C ALA A 122 9.34 8.21 -2.59
N ALA A 123 8.84 9.35 -3.08
CA ALA A 123 7.57 9.90 -2.63
C ALA A 123 6.38 8.98 -2.97
N PHE A 124 6.37 8.37 -4.16
CA PHE A 124 5.38 7.38 -4.54
C PHE A 124 5.43 6.15 -3.62
N SER A 125 6.63 5.59 -3.40
CA SER A 125 6.84 4.45 -2.51
C SER A 125 6.33 4.75 -1.09
N HIS A 126 6.63 5.93 -0.54
CA HIS A 126 6.16 6.35 0.77
C HIS A 126 4.63 6.43 0.84
N ALA A 127 3.98 7.03 -0.16
CA ALA A 127 2.52 7.14 -0.20
C ALA A 127 1.85 5.77 -0.25
N ARG A 128 2.35 4.86 -1.09
CA ARG A 128 1.81 3.49 -1.21
C ARG A 128 2.05 2.66 0.05
N ALA A 129 3.24 2.79 0.68
CA ALA A 129 3.52 2.09 1.94
C ALA A 129 2.58 2.56 3.08
N ALA A 130 2.32 3.85 3.19
CA ALA A 130 1.35 4.38 4.15
C ALA A 130 -0.08 3.91 3.85
N ASP A 131 -0.48 3.84 2.57
CA ASP A 131 -1.82 3.37 2.16
C ASP A 131 -1.99 1.87 2.46
N SER A 132 -0.93 1.06 2.33
CA SER A 132 -0.93 -0.35 2.78
C SER A 132 -1.31 -0.46 4.27
N VAL A 133 -0.79 0.43 5.14
CA VAL A 133 -1.19 0.49 6.55
C VAL A 133 -2.66 0.89 6.71
N GLY A 134 -3.15 1.84 5.91
CA GLY A 134 -4.55 2.26 5.90
C GLY A 134 -5.50 1.09 5.58
N TYR A 135 -5.18 0.29 4.57
CA TYR A 135 -5.92 -0.93 4.23
C TYR A 135 -5.85 -1.98 5.33
N ALA A 136 -4.67 -2.19 5.91
CA ALA A 136 -4.50 -3.13 7.00
C ALA A 136 -5.35 -2.76 8.23
N LEU A 137 -5.44 -1.48 8.59
CA LEU A 137 -6.31 -1.00 9.68
C LEU A 137 -7.80 -1.22 9.42
N SER A 138 -8.23 -1.23 8.16
CA SER A 138 -9.61 -1.55 7.77
C SER A 138 -9.88 -3.06 7.64
N GLY A 139 -8.87 -3.91 7.82
CA GLY A 139 -8.97 -5.35 7.66
C GLY A 139 -8.96 -5.83 6.21
N ASP A 140 -8.63 -4.96 5.26
CA ASP A 140 -8.52 -5.28 3.84
C ASP A 140 -7.11 -5.78 3.51
N ALA A 141 -6.92 -7.09 3.57
CA ALA A 141 -5.65 -7.74 3.32
C ALA A 141 -5.23 -7.69 1.84
N ASP A 142 -6.20 -7.74 0.92
CA ASP A 142 -5.96 -7.66 -0.52
C ASP A 142 -5.46 -6.27 -0.90
N GLY A 143 -6.12 -5.23 -0.38
CA GLY A 143 -5.72 -3.85 -0.58
C GLY A 143 -4.34 -3.58 0.01
N ALA A 144 -4.07 -4.07 1.24
CA ALA A 144 -2.76 -3.92 1.87
C ALA A 144 -1.64 -4.59 1.06
N ALA A 145 -1.85 -5.79 0.54
CA ALA A 145 -0.88 -6.51 -0.29
C ALA A 145 -0.66 -5.80 -1.64
N TYR A 146 -1.72 -5.33 -2.28
CA TYR A 146 -1.61 -4.56 -3.52
C TYR A 146 -0.76 -3.30 -3.33
N GLU A 147 -1.06 -2.49 -2.31
CA GLU A 147 -0.29 -1.26 -2.06
C GLU A 147 1.16 -1.55 -1.65
N ALA A 148 1.44 -2.66 -0.97
CA ALA A 148 2.80 -3.09 -0.67
C ALA A 148 3.61 -3.43 -1.94
N ILE A 149 2.99 -4.10 -2.92
CA ILE A 149 3.59 -4.35 -4.24
C ILE A 149 3.86 -3.01 -4.95
N GLN A 150 2.88 -2.10 -4.95
CA GLN A 150 3.05 -0.78 -5.58
C GLN A 150 4.15 0.05 -4.92
N ALA A 151 4.30 -0.03 -3.59
CA ALA A 151 5.32 0.69 -2.84
C ALA A 151 6.75 0.26 -3.20
N THR A 152 6.94 -1.01 -3.57
CA THR A 152 8.28 -1.60 -3.59
C THR A 152 8.67 -2.20 -4.95
N ASP A 153 7.69 -2.48 -5.81
CA ASP A 153 7.84 -3.24 -7.06
C ASP A 153 8.46 -4.64 -6.85
N LYS A 154 8.19 -5.24 -5.67
CA LYS A 154 8.78 -6.51 -5.23
C LYS A 154 7.70 -7.56 -4.97
N LEU A 155 6.99 -7.94 -6.04
CA LEU A 155 5.95 -8.96 -5.96
C LEU A 155 6.42 -10.29 -5.32
N PRO A 156 7.61 -10.86 -5.66
CA PRO A 156 8.05 -12.11 -5.05
C PRO A 156 8.23 -12.02 -3.53
N GLU A 157 8.76 -10.90 -3.03
CA GLU A 157 8.97 -10.69 -1.60
C GLU A 157 7.64 -10.50 -0.86
N VAL A 158 6.69 -9.75 -1.45
CA VAL A 158 5.33 -9.63 -0.89
C VAL A 158 4.66 -10.99 -0.84
N HIS A 159 4.77 -11.80 -1.91
CA HIS A 159 4.27 -13.16 -1.96
C HIS A 159 4.83 -14.02 -0.81
N ALA A 160 6.15 -13.97 -0.58
CA ALA A 160 6.79 -14.67 0.53
C ALA A 160 6.29 -14.21 1.91
N VAL A 161 6.08 -12.91 2.11
CA VAL A 161 5.52 -12.34 3.35
C VAL A 161 4.10 -12.86 3.60
N VAL A 162 3.25 -12.85 2.57
CA VAL A 162 1.87 -13.35 2.65
C VAL A 162 1.85 -14.83 3.01
N LEU A 163 2.62 -15.65 2.31
CA LEU A 163 2.69 -17.09 2.61
C LEU A 163 3.18 -17.34 4.04
N SER A 164 4.22 -16.63 4.47
CA SER A 164 4.73 -16.75 5.84
C SER A 164 3.66 -16.39 6.88
N ALA A 165 2.82 -15.39 6.61
CA ALA A 165 1.75 -14.99 7.52
C ALA A 165 0.58 -15.99 7.54
N LEU A 166 0.23 -16.58 6.38
CA LEU A 166 -0.84 -17.58 6.27
C LEU A 166 -0.50 -18.90 6.98
N PHE A 167 0.78 -19.28 7.02
CA PHE A 167 1.22 -20.56 7.59
C PHE A 167 1.84 -20.46 8.98
N ARG A 168 1.90 -19.28 9.60
CA ARG A 168 2.23 -19.15 11.02
C ARG A 168 1.13 -19.80 11.87
N ARG A 169 1.53 -20.85 12.60
CA ARG A 169 0.72 -21.50 13.64
C ARG A 169 0.80 -20.75 14.95
#